data_19175ed64362d0f6aaaa6b0be79d3642
#
_entry.id   19175ed64362d0f6aaaa6b0be79d3642
#
_cell.length_a   1.000
_cell.length_b   1.000
_cell.length_c   1.000
_cell.angle_alpha   90.00
_cell.angle_beta   90.00
_cell.angle_gamma   90.00
#
_symmetry.space_group_name_H-M   'P 1'
#
loop_
_entity.id
_entity.type
_entity.pdbx_description
1 polymer ?
#
loop_
_entity_poly.entity_id
_entity_poly.type
_entity_poly.pdbx_seq_one_letter_code
_entity_poly.pdbx_strand_id
1 'polypeptide(L)'
;MNNKIIQSIHHEHGENILNGVKRYEIRKTAPKSGSFPYIIYLYETERPYRGADNTLHPGAGAVIGFYICKAIIKTNAFGAALYKSNTPEEAATRNQIAYTACLTEKQLTEYAGGKDISVYVVSNPIRFPTPRPLSDFGLTRAPQSWQYLK
;
A
#
# COMPACT_ATOMS: atom_id res chain seq x y z
N MET A 1 -0.31 21.62 8.74
CA MET A 1 0.37 20.76 7.77
C MET A 1 -0.39 19.47 7.60
N ASN A 2 -0.54 19.05 6.37
CA ASN A 2 -1.32 17.86 6.07
C ASN A 2 -0.41 16.63 6.07
N ASN A 3 -0.48 15.84 7.13
CA ASN A 3 0.28 14.61 7.27
C ASN A 3 -0.59 13.37 7.44
N LYS A 4 -1.88 13.49 7.15
CA LYS A 4 -2.82 12.37 7.22
C LYS A 4 -3.31 12.02 5.83
N ILE A 5 -3.26 10.73 5.52
CA ILE A 5 -3.63 10.18 4.22
C ILE A 5 -4.50 8.96 4.46
N ILE A 6 -5.42 8.71 3.54
CA ILE A 6 -6.17 7.45 3.50
C ILE A 6 -5.87 6.74 2.18
N GLN A 7 -5.59 5.44 2.25
CA GLN A 7 -5.34 4.57 1.11
C GLN A 7 -6.41 3.50 1.02
N SER A 8 -6.93 3.27 -0.18
CA SER A 8 -7.78 2.11 -0.45
C SER A 8 -6.91 0.88 -0.68
N ILE A 9 -7.25 -0.23 -0.05
CA ILE A 9 -6.43 -1.44 -0.09
C ILE A 9 -7.33 -2.69 -0.11
N HIS A 10 -6.87 -3.74 -0.79
CA HIS A 10 -7.55 -5.03 -0.77
C HIS A 10 -7.25 -5.77 0.53
N HIS A 11 -8.17 -6.66 0.92
CA HIS A 11 -8.11 -7.37 2.20
C HIS A 11 -6.74 -8.00 2.48
N GLU A 12 -6.21 -8.80 1.55
CA GLU A 12 -4.95 -9.51 1.77
C GLU A 12 -3.78 -8.59 2.06
N HIS A 13 -3.70 -7.46 1.36
CA HIS A 13 -2.62 -6.49 1.56
C HIS A 13 -2.79 -5.72 2.87
N GLY A 14 -4.01 -5.33 3.20
CA GLY A 14 -4.31 -4.67 4.48
C GLY A 14 -3.99 -5.56 5.67
N GLU A 15 -4.36 -6.83 5.62
CA GLU A 15 -4.04 -7.80 6.67
C GLU A 15 -2.53 -7.99 6.81
N ASN A 16 -1.81 -8.10 5.71
CA ASN A 16 -0.35 -8.25 5.74
C ASN A 16 0.34 -7.02 6.34
N ILE A 17 -0.17 -5.82 6.10
CA ILE A 17 0.36 -4.61 6.73
C ILE A 17 0.09 -4.65 8.23
N LEU A 18 -1.16 -4.87 8.64
CA LEU A 18 -1.56 -4.80 10.06
C LEU A 18 -0.95 -5.94 10.89
N ASN A 19 -0.65 -7.07 10.26
CA ASN A 19 0.03 -8.19 10.92
C ASN A 19 1.56 -8.05 10.93
N GLY A 20 2.11 -6.97 10.36
CA GLY A 20 3.54 -6.68 10.37
C GLY A 20 4.35 -7.47 9.33
N VAL A 21 3.69 -8.19 8.43
CA VAL A 21 4.36 -9.01 7.40
C VAL A 21 4.75 -8.19 6.20
N LYS A 22 3.86 -7.30 5.73
CA LYS A 22 4.09 -6.42 4.59
C LYS A 22 4.70 -5.11 5.10
N ARG A 23 5.96 -4.89 4.77
CA ARG A 23 6.71 -3.72 5.26
C ARG A 23 6.91 -2.63 4.23
N TYR A 24 6.55 -2.90 2.98
CA TYR A 24 6.49 -1.92 1.89
C TYR A 24 5.11 -1.96 1.27
N GLU A 25 4.51 -0.79 1.10
CA GLU A 25 3.28 -0.61 0.32
C GLU A 25 3.64 0.12 -0.96
N ILE A 26 3.18 -0.41 -2.10
CA ILE A 26 3.58 0.08 -3.41
C ILE A 26 2.43 0.87 -4.03
N ARG A 27 2.72 2.08 -4.45
CA ARG A 27 1.78 2.96 -5.16
C ARG A 27 2.44 3.61 -6.35
N LYS A 28 1.64 4.06 -7.31
CA LYS A 28 2.15 4.77 -8.49
C LYS A 28 2.53 6.21 -8.17
N THR A 29 1.91 6.81 -7.16
CA THR A 29 2.11 8.20 -6.78
C THR A 29 2.33 8.35 -5.29
N ALA A 30 2.86 9.49 -4.91
CA ALA A 30 3.13 9.84 -3.52
C ALA A 30 2.65 11.27 -3.23
N PRO A 31 2.39 11.60 -1.95
CA PRO A 31 2.01 12.95 -1.58
C PRO A 31 3.12 13.95 -1.90
N LYS A 32 2.72 15.14 -2.36
CA LYS A 32 3.62 16.23 -2.70
C LYS A 32 3.63 17.33 -1.65
N SER A 33 2.66 17.34 -0.75
CA SER A 33 2.56 18.34 0.32
C SER A 33 2.50 17.64 1.68
N GLY A 34 2.72 18.42 2.74
CA GLY A 34 2.80 17.89 4.09
C GLY A 34 4.21 17.51 4.46
N SER A 35 4.37 16.77 5.53
CA SER A 35 5.69 16.39 6.03
C SER A 35 5.65 15.02 6.70
N PHE A 36 6.77 14.32 6.60
CA PHE A 36 6.95 13.07 7.34
C PHE A 36 6.99 13.32 8.86
N PRO A 37 6.52 12.36 9.66
CA PRO A 37 5.90 11.12 9.22
C PRO A 37 4.45 11.33 8.78
N TYR A 38 4.00 10.56 7.81
CA TYR A 38 2.59 10.52 7.46
C TYR A 38 1.88 9.45 8.29
N ILE A 39 0.64 9.73 8.66
CA ILE A 39 -0.27 8.73 9.20
C ILE A 39 -1.12 8.24 8.04
N ILE A 40 -1.01 6.96 7.70
CA ILE A 40 -1.69 6.37 6.55
C ILE A 40 -2.81 5.45 7.05
N TYR A 41 -4.05 5.91 6.92
CA TYR A 41 -5.23 5.11 7.24
C TYR A 41 -5.52 4.14 6.09
N LEU A 42 -5.95 2.95 6.44
CA LEU A 42 -6.22 1.87 5.47
C LEU A 42 -7.71 1.64 5.37
N TYR A 43 -8.28 2.02 4.23
CA TYR A 43 -9.65 1.66 3.90
C TYR A 43 -9.63 0.33 3.15
N GLU A 44 -10.17 -0.72 3.77
CA GLU A 44 -10.33 -2.00 3.10
C GLU A 44 -11.54 -1.93 2.18
N THR A 45 -11.31 -2.19 0.88
CA THR A 45 -12.38 -2.13 -0.12
C THR A 45 -13.41 -3.22 0.12
N GLU A 46 -14.59 -3.08 -0.49
CA GLU A 46 -15.66 -4.08 -0.41
C GLU A 46 -15.36 -5.33 -1.26
N ARG A 47 -14.27 -5.32 -2.03
CA ARG A 47 -13.90 -6.43 -2.89
C ARG A 47 -13.91 -7.74 -2.10
N PRO A 48 -14.66 -8.77 -2.56
CA PRO A 48 -14.67 -10.06 -1.89
C PRO A 48 -13.29 -10.71 -1.89
N TYR A 49 -13.00 -11.43 -0.82
CA TYR A 49 -11.78 -12.22 -0.67
C TYR A 49 -12.11 -13.62 -0.20
N ARG A 50 -11.19 -14.54 -0.43
CA ARG A 50 -11.36 -15.91 0.02
C ARG A 50 -10.69 -16.07 1.39
N GLY A 51 -11.49 -16.47 2.37
CA GLY A 51 -11.01 -16.66 3.74
C GLY A 51 -10.30 -18.00 3.94
N ALA A 52 -9.84 -18.25 5.16
CA ALA A 52 -9.16 -19.50 5.53
C ALA A 52 -10.08 -20.73 5.38
N ASP A 53 -11.40 -20.53 5.47
CA ASP A 53 -12.42 -21.56 5.24
C ASP A 53 -12.66 -21.85 3.75
N ASN A 54 -11.90 -21.20 2.85
CA ASN A 54 -12.01 -21.32 1.41
C ASN A 54 -13.37 -20.81 0.83
N THR A 55 -14.09 -20.00 1.60
CA THR A 55 -15.33 -19.34 1.13
C THR A 55 -15.07 -17.86 0.83
N LEU A 56 -15.96 -17.26 0.02
CA LEU A 56 -15.88 -15.83 -0.27
C LEU A 56 -16.49 -15.02 0.87
N HIS A 57 -15.76 -14.00 1.28
CA HIS A 57 -16.20 -13.01 2.27
C HIS A 57 -16.20 -11.63 1.64
N PRO A 58 -17.12 -10.74 1.99
CA PRO A 58 -17.04 -9.35 1.53
C PRO A 58 -15.88 -8.63 2.22
N GLY A 59 -15.22 -7.73 1.51
CA GLY A 59 -14.29 -6.80 2.12
C GLY A 59 -15.01 -5.89 3.11
N ALA A 60 -14.28 -5.30 4.04
CA ALA A 60 -14.85 -4.55 5.16
C ALA A 60 -15.65 -3.31 4.72
N GLY A 61 -15.27 -2.67 3.62
CA GLY A 61 -15.90 -1.42 3.21
C GLY A 61 -15.75 -0.33 4.28
N ALA A 62 -14.65 -0.35 5.02
CA ALA A 62 -14.41 0.52 6.17
C ALA A 62 -12.91 0.66 6.44
N VAL A 63 -12.56 1.62 7.29
CA VAL A 63 -11.17 1.86 7.71
C VAL A 63 -10.80 0.87 8.80
N ILE A 64 -9.80 0.04 8.53
CA ILE A 64 -9.44 -1.10 9.39
C ILE A 64 -8.28 -0.80 10.34
N GLY A 65 -7.54 0.26 10.10
CA GLY A 65 -6.39 0.65 10.92
C GLY A 65 -5.52 1.67 10.22
N PHE A 66 -4.30 1.82 10.68
CA PHE A 66 -3.33 2.76 10.09
C PHE A 66 -1.90 2.28 10.30
N TYR A 67 -0.97 2.89 9.60
CA TYR A 67 0.45 2.75 9.85
C TYR A 67 1.14 4.11 9.77
N ILE A 68 2.35 4.17 10.27
CA ILE A 68 3.19 5.36 10.20
C ILE A 68 4.17 5.20 9.04
N CYS A 69 4.20 6.18 8.17
CA CYS A 69 5.11 6.21 7.02
C CYS A 69 6.17 7.28 7.25
N LYS A 70 7.39 6.84 7.53
CA LYS A 70 8.52 7.74 7.81
C LYS A 70 9.32 8.09 6.57
N ALA A 71 9.14 7.32 5.49
CA ALA A 71 9.85 7.55 4.24
C ALA A 71 9.07 6.97 3.07
N ILE A 72 9.18 7.62 1.92
CA ILE A 72 8.68 7.11 0.65
C ILE A 72 9.86 7.14 -0.31
N ILE A 73 10.16 6.00 -0.90
CA ILE A 73 11.28 5.83 -1.82
C ILE A 73 10.72 5.74 -3.23
N LYS A 74 11.12 6.68 -4.09
CA LYS A 74 10.78 6.60 -5.50
C LYS A 74 11.85 5.77 -6.21
N THR A 75 11.44 4.75 -6.96
CA THR A 75 12.36 3.85 -7.63
C THR A 75 11.86 3.47 -9.01
N ASN A 76 12.80 3.30 -9.94
CA ASN A 76 12.55 2.79 -11.28
C ASN A 76 12.94 1.31 -11.42
N ALA A 77 13.10 0.59 -10.31
CA ALA A 77 13.56 -0.80 -10.29
C ALA A 77 12.71 -1.74 -11.16
N PHE A 78 11.50 -1.34 -11.51
CA PHE A 78 10.58 -2.09 -12.37
C PHE A 78 10.28 -1.32 -13.67
N GLY A 79 11.09 -0.31 -13.98
CA GLY A 79 10.92 0.52 -15.17
C GLY A 79 11.40 -0.15 -16.44
N ALA A 80 10.95 0.37 -17.60
CA ALA A 80 11.25 -0.19 -18.91
C ALA A 80 12.75 -0.29 -19.19
N ALA A 81 13.55 0.64 -18.69
CA ALA A 81 15.01 0.64 -18.92
C ALA A 81 15.68 -0.59 -18.32
N LEU A 82 15.17 -1.10 -17.20
CA LEU A 82 15.76 -2.27 -16.53
C LEU A 82 15.51 -3.58 -17.27
N TYR A 83 14.45 -3.66 -18.06
CA TYR A 83 14.23 -4.84 -18.90
C TYR A 83 15.30 -5.01 -19.98
N LYS A 84 15.94 -3.91 -20.36
CA LYS A 84 17.02 -3.93 -21.36
C LYS A 84 18.39 -4.13 -20.73
N SER A 85 18.51 -3.90 -19.44
CA SER A 85 19.78 -3.88 -18.69
C SER A 85 19.58 -4.59 -17.36
N ASN A 86 19.53 -5.90 -17.36
CA ASN A 86 19.23 -6.69 -16.16
C ASN A 86 20.52 -7.14 -15.48
N THR A 87 21.17 -6.25 -14.72
CA THR A 87 22.35 -6.59 -13.93
C THR A 87 21.97 -7.39 -12.69
N PRO A 88 22.92 -8.15 -12.07
CA PRO A 88 22.66 -8.84 -10.81
C PRO A 88 22.20 -7.90 -9.68
N GLU A 89 22.73 -6.69 -9.60
CA GLU A 89 22.36 -5.69 -8.60
C GLU A 89 20.92 -5.22 -8.80
N GLU A 90 20.51 -4.98 -10.05
CA GLU A 90 19.13 -4.60 -10.37
C GLU A 90 18.15 -5.71 -10.02
N ALA A 91 18.49 -6.96 -10.34
CA ALA A 91 17.69 -8.11 -9.99
C ALA A 91 17.55 -8.28 -8.49
N ALA A 92 18.63 -8.08 -7.73
CA ALA A 92 18.61 -8.14 -6.27
C ALA A 92 17.71 -7.06 -5.67
N THR A 93 17.76 -5.84 -6.19
CA THR A 93 16.90 -4.73 -5.76
C THR A 93 15.42 -5.06 -5.99
N ARG A 94 15.07 -5.54 -7.18
CA ARG A 94 13.69 -5.93 -7.49
C ARG A 94 13.20 -7.03 -6.56
N ASN A 95 14.03 -8.04 -6.33
CA ASN A 95 13.69 -9.17 -5.47
C ASN A 95 13.44 -8.70 -4.03
N GLN A 96 14.30 -7.84 -3.50
CA GLN A 96 14.15 -7.31 -2.15
C GLN A 96 12.86 -6.48 -1.99
N ILE A 97 12.56 -5.62 -2.95
CA ILE A 97 11.35 -4.81 -2.93
C ILE A 97 10.12 -5.70 -2.97
N ALA A 98 10.08 -6.67 -3.88
CA ALA A 98 8.97 -7.60 -4.02
C ALA A 98 8.75 -8.39 -2.75
N TYR A 99 9.79 -8.97 -2.19
CA TYR A 99 9.72 -9.75 -0.95
C TYR A 99 9.17 -8.91 0.21
N THR A 100 9.72 -7.71 0.41
CA THR A 100 9.32 -6.82 1.51
C THR A 100 7.90 -6.30 1.34
N ALA A 101 7.42 -6.20 0.10
CA ALA A 101 6.06 -5.79 -0.23
C ALA A 101 5.07 -6.95 -0.27
N CYS A 102 5.49 -8.18 -0.01
CA CYS A 102 4.66 -9.40 -0.10
C CYS A 102 4.06 -9.59 -1.50
N LEU A 103 4.83 -9.30 -2.53
CA LEU A 103 4.42 -9.42 -3.93
C LEU A 103 5.48 -10.21 -4.70
N THR A 104 5.08 -10.75 -5.86
CA THR A 104 6.05 -11.31 -6.80
C THR A 104 6.64 -10.19 -7.65
N GLU A 105 7.83 -10.42 -8.22
CA GLU A 105 8.42 -9.49 -9.18
C GLU A 105 7.49 -9.28 -10.39
N LYS A 106 6.81 -10.34 -10.82
CA LYS A 106 5.83 -10.27 -11.92
C LYS A 106 4.69 -9.32 -11.60
N GLN A 107 4.11 -9.43 -10.40
CA GLN A 107 3.03 -8.54 -9.97
C GLN A 107 3.47 -7.09 -9.95
N LEU A 108 4.65 -6.80 -9.40
CA LEU A 108 5.19 -5.45 -9.36
C LEU A 108 5.52 -4.91 -10.75
N THR A 109 6.10 -5.74 -11.60
CA THR A 109 6.42 -5.40 -12.97
C THR A 109 5.18 -4.99 -13.77
N GLU A 110 4.12 -5.78 -13.67
CA GLU A 110 2.84 -5.49 -14.32
C GLU A 110 2.21 -4.22 -13.75
N TYR A 111 2.26 -4.05 -12.44
CA TYR A 111 1.73 -2.86 -11.78
C TYR A 111 2.46 -1.59 -12.21
N ALA A 112 3.79 -1.63 -12.25
CA ALA A 112 4.61 -0.47 -12.61
C ALA A 112 4.39 -0.02 -14.06
N GLY A 113 4.14 -0.97 -14.96
CA GLY A 113 3.89 -0.65 -16.37
C GLY A 113 5.03 0.10 -17.03
N GLY A 114 6.29 -0.18 -16.65
CA GLY A 114 7.48 0.48 -17.19
C GLY A 114 7.76 1.86 -16.60
N LYS A 115 7.08 2.26 -15.53
CA LYS A 115 7.21 3.57 -14.89
C LYS A 115 7.80 3.45 -13.49
N ASP A 116 8.20 4.59 -12.93
CA ASP A 116 8.61 4.66 -11.53
C ASP A 116 7.44 4.32 -10.61
N ILE A 117 7.77 3.74 -9.47
CA ILE A 117 6.81 3.47 -8.39
C ILE A 117 7.26 4.16 -7.11
N SER A 118 6.31 4.35 -6.21
CA SER A 118 6.54 4.90 -4.87
C SER A 118 6.42 3.78 -3.85
N VAL A 119 7.48 3.59 -3.08
CA VAL A 119 7.57 2.57 -2.03
C VAL A 119 7.36 3.26 -0.68
N TYR A 120 6.21 3.04 -0.07
CA TYR A 120 5.88 3.57 1.25
C TYR A 120 6.45 2.62 2.30
N VAL A 121 7.33 3.11 3.14
CA VAL A 121 7.92 2.31 4.22
C VAL A 121 6.92 2.23 5.37
N VAL A 122 6.47 1.01 5.67
CA VAL A 122 5.48 0.75 6.71
C VAL A 122 6.16 0.61 8.07
N SER A 123 5.69 1.37 9.05
CA SER A 123 6.12 1.19 10.44
C SER A 123 4.94 1.36 11.38
N ASN A 124 5.04 0.75 12.56
CA ASN A 124 4.07 0.86 13.65
C ASN A 124 2.61 0.67 13.19
N PRO A 125 2.26 -0.44 12.52
CA PRO A 125 0.88 -0.67 12.11
C PRO A 125 -0.01 -0.91 13.33
N ILE A 126 -1.20 -0.31 13.30
CA ILE A 126 -2.19 -0.41 14.38
C ILE A 126 -3.53 -0.80 13.76
N ARG A 127 -4.08 -1.92 14.20
CA ARG A 127 -5.41 -2.38 13.82
C ARG A 127 -6.44 -1.72 14.73
N PHE A 128 -7.52 -1.20 14.17
CA PHE A 128 -8.64 -0.75 14.97
C PHE A 128 -9.37 -1.96 15.58
N PRO A 129 -9.82 -1.87 16.84
CA PRO A 129 -10.63 -2.95 17.46
C PRO A 129 -11.88 -3.28 16.65
N THR A 130 -12.49 -2.25 16.05
CA THR A 130 -13.65 -2.37 15.16
C THR A 130 -13.41 -1.48 13.96
N PRO A 131 -13.66 -1.97 12.72
CA PRO A 131 -13.56 -1.12 11.53
C PRO A 131 -14.44 0.13 11.66
N ARG A 132 -13.94 1.25 11.16
CA ARG A 132 -14.60 2.55 11.28
C ARG A 132 -15.11 3.03 9.93
N PRO A 133 -16.30 3.63 9.88
CA PRO A 133 -16.87 4.10 8.61
C PRO A 133 -16.08 5.28 8.05
N LEU A 134 -16.14 5.48 6.73
CA LEU A 134 -15.52 6.62 6.06
C LEU A 134 -16.01 7.97 6.63
N SER A 135 -17.24 8.02 7.11
CA SER A 135 -17.80 9.25 7.69
C SER A 135 -17.02 9.73 8.90
N ASP A 136 -16.39 8.83 9.67
CA ASP A 136 -15.52 9.22 10.78
C ASP A 136 -14.28 10.00 10.31
N PHE A 137 -13.96 9.90 9.04
CA PHE A 137 -12.81 10.57 8.40
C PHE A 137 -13.24 11.72 7.49
N GLY A 138 -14.52 12.10 7.54
CA GLY A 138 -15.05 13.20 6.75
C GLY A 138 -15.25 12.86 5.27
N LEU A 139 -15.35 11.58 4.93
CA LEU A 139 -15.49 11.13 3.55
C LEU A 139 -16.83 10.45 3.32
N THR A 140 -17.36 10.60 2.10
CA THR A 140 -18.57 9.92 1.64
C THR A 140 -18.27 8.75 0.71
N ARG A 141 -17.08 8.72 0.13
CA ARG A 141 -16.62 7.62 -0.73
C ARG A 141 -15.11 7.41 -0.56
N ALA A 142 -14.67 6.20 -0.84
CA ALA A 142 -13.25 5.86 -0.78
C ALA A 142 -12.48 6.46 -1.95
N PRO A 143 -11.19 6.78 -1.77
CA PRO A 143 -10.33 7.18 -2.88
C PRO A 143 -10.08 5.99 -3.82
N GLN A 144 -9.77 6.27 -5.09
CA GLN A 144 -9.35 5.21 -6.02
C GLN A 144 -8.01 4.60 -5.61
N SER A 145 -7.09 5.40 -5.12
CA SER A 145 -5.80 4.95 -4.62
C SER A 145 -5.56 5.52 -3.23
N TRP A 146 -5.35 6.84 -3.14
CA TRP A 146 -5.17 7.52 -1.87
C TRP A 146 -5.57 8.98 -1.99
N GLN A 147 -5.80 9.62 -0.85
CA GLN A 147 -6.05 11.07 -0.79
C GLN A 147 -5.64 11.63 0.56
N TYR A 148 -5.43 12.93 0.60
CA TYR A 148 -5.21 13.63 1.87
C TYR A 148 -6.50 13.66 2.70
N LEU A 149 -6.33 13.57 4.02
CA LEU A 149 -7.40 13.86 4.97
C LEU A 149 -7.23 15.27 5.51
N LYS A 150 -8.35 15.91 5.74
CA LYS A 150 -8.35 17.25 6.36
C LYS A 150 -8.22 17.17 7.88
#